data_5cd9b036427b06074cb5daceb29b0959
#
_entry.id   5cd9b036427b06074cb5daceb29b0959
#
_cell.length_a   1.000
_cell.length_b   1.000
_cell.length_c   1.000
_cell.angle_alpha   90.00
_cell.angle_beta   90.00
_cell.angle_gamma   90.00
#
_symmetry.space_group_name_H-M   'P 1'
#
loop_
_entity.id
_entity.type
_entity.pdbx_description
1 polymer ?
#
loop_
_entity_poly.entity_id
_entity_poly.type
_entity_poly.pdbx_seq_one_letter_code
_entity_poly.pdbx_strand_id
1 'polypeptide(L)'
;MVHAFHDEAGINSTEETRHAGVEPLLNNSPYGAIYLIGPARAPIGYIVITFGWSVEFGGMDAFVDELYVRPAVRGRGVASEVLTELPNALAGAGLRAIHLEVNLSLIHI
;
A
#
# COMPACT_ATOMS: atom_id res chain seq x y z
N MET A 1 8.44 -9.21 -2.83
CA MET A 1 6.97 -9.07 -2.88
C MET A 1 6.49 -8.13 -3.97
N VAL A 2 7.14 -6.99 -4.18
CA VAL A 2 6.70 -6.04 -5.21
C VAL A 2 6.73 -6.67 -6.60
N HIS A 3 7.79 -7.42 -6.92
CA HIS A 3 7.87 -8.15 -8.18
C HIS A 3 6.69 -9.12 -8.36
N ALA A 4 6.37 -9.87 -7.31
CA ALA A 4 5.25 -10.82 -7.36
C ALA A 4 3.91 -10.13 -7.57
N PHE A 5 3.68 -8.98 -6.92
CA PHE A 5 2.47 -8.21 -7.11
C PHE A 5 2.37 -7.69 -8.55
N HIS A 6 3.47 -7.14 -9.09
CA HIS A 6 3.48 -6.60 -10.45
C HIS A 6 3.23 -7.70 -11.49
N ASP A 7 3.79 -8.88 -11.28
CA ASP A 7 3.53 -10.02 -12.16
C ASP A 7 2.04 -10.40 -12.17
N GLU A 8 1.42 -10.52 -11.00
CA GLU A 8 0.00 -10.87 -10.90
C GLU A 8 -0.92 -9.80 -11.51
N ALA A 9 -0.57 -8.54 -11.32
CA ALA A 9 -1.37 -7.41 -11.81
C ALA A 9 -1.14 -7.13 -13.30
N GLY A 10 -0.22 -7.84 -13.95
CA GLY A 10 0.13 -7.57 -15.33
C GLY A 10 0.90 -6.27 -15.51
N ILE A 11 1.53 -5.78 -14.45
CA ILE A 11 2.34 -4.56 -14.50
C ILE A 11 3.73 -4.92 -15.01
N ASN A 12 4.09 -4.30 -16.12
CA ASN A 12 5.38 -4.54 -16.75
C ASN A 12 6.42 -3.64 -16.07
N SER A 13 7.20 -4.20 -15.16
CA SER A 13 8.21 -3.44 -14.42
C SER A 13 9.56 -4.15 -14.44
N THR A 14 10.63 -3.34 -14.42
CA THR A 14 11.99 -3.85 -14.29
C THR A 14 12.43 -3.76 -12.84
N GLU A 15 13.50 -4.48 -12.50
CA GLU A 15 14.09 -4.39 -11.17
C GLU A 15 14.55 -2.96 -10.85
N GLU A 16 15.13 -2.25 -11.83
CA GLU A 16 15.54 -0.86 -11.65
C GLU A 16 14.35 0.05 -11.35
N THR A 17 13.26 -0.09 -12.09
CA THR A 17 12.05 0.71 -11.89
C THR A 17 11.43 0.43 -10.53
N ARG A 18 11.36 -0.85 -10.13
CA ARG A 18 10.84 -1.22 -8.81
C ARG A 18 11.69 -0.63 -7.70
N HIS A 19 13.01 -0.72 -7.82
CA HIS A 19 13.94 -0.17 -6.84
C HIS A 19 13.79 1.35 -6.73
N ALA A 20 13.74 2.04 -7.87
CA ALA A 20 13.54 3.49 -7.91
C ALA A 20 12.22 3.94 -7.28
N GLY A 21 11.17 3.13 -7.42
CA GLY A 21 9.86 3.42 -6.84
C GLY A 21 9.79 3.16 -5.33
N VAL A 22 10.44 2.10 -4.87
CA VAL A 22 10.32 1.65 -3.47
C VAL A 22 11.31 2.36 -2.54
N GLU A 23 12.55 2.54 -2.97
CA GLU A 23 13.61 3.05 -2.09
C GLU A 23 13.28 4.39 -1.44
N PRO A 24 12.78 5.41 -2.18
CA PRO A 24 12.44 6.68 -1.54
C PRO A 24 11.37 6.54 -0.46
N LEU A 25 10.43 5.63 -0.63
CA LEU A 25 9.35 5.41 0.33
C LEU A 25 9.86 4.77 1.63
N LEU A 26 10.97 4.05 1.57
CA LEU A 26 11.64 3.50 2.76
C LEU A 26 12.48 4.55 3.48
N ASN A 27 12.78 5.68 2.83
CA ASN A 27 13.67 6.73 3.32
C ASN A 27 12.92 8.04 3.63
N ASN A 28 11.71 7.93 4.19
CA ASN A 28 10.93 9.08 4.67
C ASN A 28 10.57 10.10 3.58
N SER A 29 10.22 9.63 2.38
CA SER A 29 9.74 10.51 1.32
C SER A 29 8.46 11.23 1.74
N PRO A 30 8.31 12.54 1.39
CA PRO A 30 7.04 13.25 1.61
C PRO A 30 5.93 12.79 0.67
N TYR A 31 6.26 12.00 -0.35
CA TYR A 31 5.28 11.54 -1.35
C TYR A 31 4.54 10.27 -0.96
N GLY A 32 5.03 9.54 0.03
CA GLY A 32 4.36 8.32 0.42
C GLY A 32 5.12 7.53 1.46
N ALA A 33 4.59 6.36 1.76
CA ALA A 33 5.17 5.42 2.72
C ALA A 33 4.86 3.99 2.30
N ILE A 34 5.70 3.07 2.72
CA ILE A 34 5.49 1.64 2.51
C ILE A 34 5.59 0.94 3.86
N TYR A 35 4.63 0.05 4.13
CA TYR A 35 4.58 -0.71 5.37
C TYR A 35 4.52 -2.20 5.06
N LEU A 36 5.29 -2.97 5.81
CA LEU A 36 5.17 -4.42 5.79
C LEU A 36 3.99 -4.86 6.65
N ILE A 37 3.32 -5.91 6.21
CA ILE A 37 2.20 -6.51 6.93
C ILE A 37 2.71 -7.78 7.60
N GLY A 38 2.43 -7.93 8.89
CA GLY A 38 2.82 -9.10 9.65
C GLY A 38 4.22 -8.99 10.26
N PRO A 39 4.79 -10.12 10.72
CA PRO A 39 6.07 -10.11 11.42
C PRO A 39 7.22 -9.63 10.53
N ALA A 40 8.12 -8.84 11.10
CA ALA A 40 9.27 -8.30 10.34
C ALA A 40 10.17 -9.40 9.76
N ARG A 41 10.26 -10.54 10.43
CA ARG A 41 11.08 -11.67 9.99
C ARG A 41 10.45 -12.48 8.85
N ALA A 42 9.12 -12.42 8.74
CA ALA A 42 8.38 -13.19 7.76
C ALA A 42 7.14 -12.39 7.34
N PRO A 43 7.33 -11.28 6.61
CA PRO A 43 6.20 -10.44 6.22
C PRO A 43 5.26 -11.20 5.30
N ILE A 44 3.97 -11.02 5.51
CA ILE A 44 2.92 -11.69 4.73
C ILE A 44 2.38 -10.82 3.61
N GLY A 45 2.79 -9.57 3.56
CA GLY A 45 2.37 -8.64 2.52
C GLY A 45 2.97 -7.27 2.72
N TYR A 46 2.50 -6.31 1.94
CA TYR A 46 2.88 -4.90 2.08
C TYR A 46 1.76 -3.99 1.59
N ILE A 47 1.81 -2.74 2.02
CA ILE A 47 0.92 -1.70 1.53
C ILE A 47 1.73 -0.45 1.20
N VAL A 48 1.44 0.15 0.05
CA VAL A 48 2.05 1.41 -0.38
C VAL A 48 0.98 2.49 -0.32
N ILE A 49 1.29 3.56 0.41
CA ILE A 49 0.43 4.73 0.54
C ILE A 49 1.11 5.91 -0.12
N THR A 50 0.40 6.63 -0.97
CA THR A 50 0.88 7.88 -1.55
C THR A 50 0.05 9.04 -1.03
N PHE A 51 0.68 10.21 -0.90
CA PHE A 51 0.03 11.40 -0.36
C PHE A 51 -0.25 12.42 -1.46
N GLY A 52 -1.38 13.10 -1.34
CA GLY A 52 -1.78 14.16 -2.23
C GLY A 52 -2.51 15.28 -1.49
N TRP A 53 -3.13 16.15 -2.25
CA TRP A 53 -3.91 17.25 -1.69
C TRP A 53 -5.29 17.24 -2.30
N SER A 54 -6.31 17.36 -1.47
CA SER A 54 -7.70 17.40 -1.91
C SER A 54 -8.29 18.80 -1.71
N VAL A 55 -8.66 19.42 -2.80
CA VAL A 55 -9.38 20.70 -2.74
C VAL A 55 -10.76 20.48 -2.14
N GLU A 56 -11.42 19.38 -2.51
CA GLU A 56 -12.77 19.05 -2.01
C GLU A 56 -12.79 18.87 -0.49
N PHE A 57 -11.82 18.13 0.07
CA PHE A 57 -11.76 17.88 1.50
C PHE A 57 -10.94 18.90 2.27
N GLY A 58 -10.29 19.81 1.58
CA GLY A 58 -9.58 20.93 2.19
C GLY A 58 -8.28 20.54 2.90
N GLY A 59 -7.56 19.55 2.41
CA GLY A 59 -6.33 19.12 3.05
C GLY A 59 -5.65 17.96 2.38
N MET A 60 -4.69 17.37 3.08
CA MET A 60 -3.95 16.24 2.57
C MET A 60 -4.82 15.00 2.50
N ASP A 61 -4.68 14.23 1.42
CA ASP A 61 -5.30 12.94 1.27
C ASP A 61 -4.26 11.86 1.05
N ALA A 62 -4.69 10.61 1.14
CA ALA A 62 -3.84 9.46 0.90
C ALA A 62 -4.54 8.50 -0.05
N PHE A 63 -3.72 7.81 -0.85
CA PHE A 63 -4.18 6.77 -1.76
C PHE A 63 -3.48 5.48 -1.42
N VAL A 64 -4.23 4.39 -1.42
CA VAL A 64 -3.64 3.05 -1.39
C VAL A 64 -3.19 2.74 -2.80
N ASP A 65 -1.89 2.87 -3.06
CA ASP A 65 -1.31 2.65 -4.38
C ASP A 65 -1.11 1.18 -4.69
N GLU A 66 -0.60 0.43 -3.72
CA GLU A 66 -0.44 -1.03 -3.84
C GLU A 66 -0.80 -1.70 -2.52
N LEU A 67 -1.46 -2.84 -2.61
CA LEU A 67 -1.74 -3.70 -1.47
C LEU A 67 -1.55 -5.14 -1.91
N TYR A 68 -0.59 -5.81 -1.31
CA TYR A 68 -0.24 -7.17 -1.65
C TYR A 68 -0.25 -8.06 -0.41
N VAL A 69 -0.87 -9.21 -0.54
CA VAL A 69 -0.85 -10.28 0.46
C VAL A 69 -0.36 -11.55 -0.22
N ARG A 70 0.60 -12.23 0.39
CA ARG A 70 1.15 -13.46 -0.18
C ARG A 70 0.03 -14.47 -0.43
N PRO A 71 0.06 -15.19 -1.57
CA PRO A 71 -1.03 -16.13 -1.92
C PRO A 71 -1.35 -17.14 -0.84
N ALA A 72 -0.35 -17.62 -0.10
CA ALA A 72 -0.53 -18.64 0.94
C ALA A 72 -1.42 -18.21 2.09
N VAL A 73 -1.59 -16.90 2.31
CA VAL A 73 -2.40 -16.36 3.42
C VAL A 73 -3.61 -15.57 2.96
N ARG A 74 -3.91 -15.58 1.67
CA ARG A 74 -5.12 -14.93 1.13
C ARG A 74 -6.37 -15.67 1.56
N GLY A 75 -7.50 -14.96 1.54
CA GLY A 75 -8.78 -15.53 1.95
C GLY A 75 -8.99 -15.61 3.46
N ARG A 76 -8.10 -14.99 4.23
CA ARG A 76 -8.15 -14.98 5.70
C ARG A 76 -8.48 -13.60 6.28
N GLY A 77 -8.93 -12.68 5.42
CA GLY A 77 -9.31 -11.33 5.85
C GLY A 77 -8.14 -10.38 6.14
N VAL A 78 -6.92 -10.72 5.73
CA VAL A 78 -5.73 -9.88 5.99
C VAL A 78 -5.86 -8.51 5.35
N ALA A 79 -6.21 -8.46 4.06
CA ALA A 79 -6.37 -7.18 3.36
C ALA A 79 -7.46 -6.32 3.97
N SER A 80 -8.59 -6.92 4.32
CA SER A 80 -9.70 -6.24 4.97
C SER A 80 -9.30 -5.66 6.33
N GLU A 81 -8.56 -6.45 7.12
CA GLU A 81 -8.06 -6.00 8.41
C GLU A 81 -7.08 -4.83 8.27
N VAL A 82 -6.15 -4.90 7.32
CA VAL A 82 -5.21 -3.82 7.05
C VAL A 82 -5.93 -2.54 6.66
N LEU A 83 -6.90 -2.61 5.76
CA LEU A 83 -7.68 -1.44 5.34
C LEU A 83 -8.52 -0.86 6.47
N THR A 84 -9.03 -1.70 7.37
CA THR A 84 -9.78 -1.26 8.54
C THR A 84 -8.90 -0.52 9.54
N GLU A 85 -7.66 -0.97 9.72
CA GLU A 85 -6.71 -0.36 10.65
C GLU A 85 -6.00 0.87 10.08
N LEU A 86 -6.02 1.07 8.76
CA LEU A 86 -5.28 2.14 8.10
C LEU A 86 -5.59 3.54 8.64
N PRO A 87 -6.85 3.94 8.87
CA PRO A 87 -7.14 5.25 9.43
C PRO A 87 -6.46 5.49 10.79
N ASN A 88 -6.42 4.46 11.65
CA ASN A 88 -5.75 4.57 12.95
C ASN A 88 -4.25 4.69 12.79
N ALA A 89 -3.66 3.91 11.89
CA ALA A 89 -2.21 3.94 11.64
C ALA A 89 -1.75 5.30 11.09
N LEU A 90 -2.62 6.00 10.36
CA LEU A 90 -2.32 7.30 9.75
C LEU A 90 -2.92 8.49 10.53
N ALA A 91 -3.49 8.26 11.70
CA ALA A 91 -4.22 9.29 12.46
C ALA A 91 -3.40 10.54 12.76
N GLY A 92 -2.09 10.41 12.94
CA GLY A 92 -1.20 11.54 13.22
C GLY A 92 -0.74 12.31 11.99
N ALA A 93 -1.12 11.89 10.78
CA ALA A 93 -0.60 12.47 9.54
C ALA A 93 -1.38 13.69 9.03
N GLY A 94 -2.48 14.06 9.70
CA GLY A 94 -3.29 15.21 9.29
C GLY A 94 -4.11 14.99 8.05
N LEU A 95 -4.44 13.74 7.75
CA LEU A 95 -5.20 13.38 6.55
C LEU A 95 -6.66 13.74 6.69
N ARG A 96 -7.26 14.20 5.58
CA ARG A 96 -8.69 14.50 5.46
C ARG A 96 -9.47 13.41 4.76
N ALA A 97 -8.80 12.60 3.95
CA ALA A 97 -9.44 11.51 3.21
C ALA A 97 -8.44 10.41 2.89
N ILE A 98 -8.93 9.19 2.73
CA ILE A 98 -8.17 8.04 2.26
C ILE A 98 -8.95 7.44 1.10
N HIS A 99 -8.29 7.30 -0.06
CA HIS A 99 -8.89 6.75 -1.27
C HIS A 99 -8.34 5.36 -1.55
N LEU A 100 -9.21 4.50 -2.03
CA LEU A 100 -8.86 3.12 -2.35
C LEU A 100 -9.09 2.87 -3.84
N GLU A 101 -8.00 2.77 -4.59
CA GLU A 101 -8.01 2.44 -6.01
C GLU A 101 -7.17 1.19 -6.25
N VAL A 102 -7.70 0.03 -5.82
CA VAL A 102 -7.01 -1.23 -5.97
C VAL A 102 -7.78 -2.16 -6.88
N ASN A 103 -7.04 -3.04 -7.57
CA ASN A 103 -7.65 -4.08 -8.38
C ASN A 103 -8.24 -5.14 -7.45
N LEU A 104 -9.56 -5.12 -7.31
CA LEU A 104 -10.27 -6.03 -6.40
C LEU A 104 -10.13 -7.51 -6.77
N SER A 105 -9.76 -7.81 -8.01
CA SER A 105 -9.52 -9.19 -8.42
C SER A 105 -8.26 -9.78 -7.77
N LEU A 106 -7.36 -8.93 -7.28
CA LEU A 106 -6.12 -9.34 -6.61
C LEU A 106 -6.22 -9.29 -5.09
N ILE A 107 -7.29 -8.70 -4.56
CA ILE A 107 -7.53 -8.61 -3.13
C ILE A 107 -8.66 -9.55 -2.78
N HIS A 108 -8.33 -10.67 -2.19
CA HIS A 108 -9.32 -11.63 -1.71
C HIS A 108 -9.73 -11.23 -0.30
N ILE A 109 -10.74 -10.42 -0.24
CA ILE A 109 -11.30 -9.92 1.01
C ILE A 109 -12.23 -10.96 1.62
#